data_ba9d5602e1d7559ecc06fe62ce83aecc
#
_entry.id   ba9d5602e1d7559ecc06fe62ce83aecc
#
_cell.length_a   1.000
_cell.length_b   1.000
_cell.length_c   1.000
_cell.angle_alpha   90.00
_cell.angle_beta   90.00
_cell.angle_gamma   90.00
#
_symmetry.space_group_name_H-M   'P 1'
#
loop_
_entity.id
_entity.type
_entity.pdbx_description
1 polymer ?
#
loop_
_entity_poly.entity_id
_entity_poly.type
_entity_poly.pdbx_seq_one_letter_code
_entity_poly.pdbx_strand_id
1 'polypeptide(L)'
;MLPDKLEKALYWVNERERIRIEKEVNQSPKPWTTDPIFQTHKFCNVFREDDRNTRWLRENVREPLRNDPDVLMGIVIFRWFNLIETGETLLKHKLYTLWDSALADQMIRPQPKWITSAYVIKSPNGYDKLTGIRWAIDQMWPARKDLYKTMLSLKSLQKSWDILKEFPYMGPFMAYEVITDLRHTHVLEDADDILTWANPGPGCMRGLNRLHGRELKYTSRKHDWQSELQELTRFINDHSAEYVRPFEMRDAEGLCCEFDKYLRIENGEGSTRCKYDGCQ
;
A
#
# COMPACT_ATOMS: atom_id res chain seq x y z
N MET A 1 -22.45 10.78 -0.43
CA MET A 1 -21.45 11.43 0.49
C MET A 1 -21.87 12.87 0.79
N LEU A 2 -21.42 13.45 1.91
CA LEU A 2 -21.70 14.84 2.29
C LEU A 2 -20.86 15.79 1.44
N PRO A 3 -21.45 16.88 0.84
CA PRO A 3 -20.73 17.76 -0.06
C PRO A 3 -19.50 18.42 0.56
N ASP A 4 -19.63 18.95 1.79
CA ASP A 4 -18.53 19.58 2.52
C ASP A 4 -17.35 18.63 2.80
N LYS A 5 -17.64 17.35 3.00
CA LYS A 5 -16.62 16.32 3.20
C LYS A 5 -15.94 15.90 1.89
N LEU A 6 -16.69 15.87 0.78
CA LEU A 6 -16.14 15.63 -0.54
C LEU A 6 -15.20 16.76 -0.96
N GLU A 7 -15.59 18.01 -0.77
CA GLU A 7 -14.73 19.17 -1.06
C GLU A 7 -13.45 19.14 -0.22
N LYS A 8 -13.54 18.75 1.05
CA LYS A 8 -12.37 18.61 1.92
C LYS A 8 -11.48 17.43 1.51
N ALA A 9 -12.03 16.32 1.04
CA ALA A 9 -11.25 15.19 0.50
C ALA A 9 -10.54 15.61 -0.81
N LEU A 10 -11.21 16.33 -1.67
CA LEU A 10 -10.63 16.91 -2.89
C LEU A 10 -9.48 17.89 -2.56
N TYR A 11 -9.69 18.77 -1.57
CA TYR A 11 -8.62 19.64 -1.06
C TYR A 11 -7.41 18.82 -0.60
N TRP A 12 -7.65 17.76 0.19
CA TRP A 12 -6.58 16.90 0.68
C TRP A 12 -5.77 16.28 -0.47
N VAL A 13 -6.43 15.78 -1.50
CA VAL A 13 -5.79 15.18 -2.69
C VAL A 13 -4.93 16.21 -3.41
N ASN A 14 -5.51 17.35 -3.77
CA ASN A 14 -4.84 18.39 -4.53
C ASN A 14 -3.64 18.94 -3.75
N GLU A 15 -3.83 19.25 -2.46
CA GLU A 15 -2.77 19.82 -1.63
C GLU A 15 -1.65 18.82 -1.36
N ARG A 16 -1.98 17.53 -1.09
CA ARG A 16 -0.96 16.51 -0.86
C ARG A 16 -0.13 16.22 -2.10
N GLU A 17 -0.75 16.21 -3.27
CA GLU A 17 -0.04 16.02 -4.53
C GLU A 17 0.81 17.25 -4.87
N ARG A 18 0.29 18.45 -4.66
CA ARG A 18 1.05 19.69 -4.82
C ARG A 18 2.31 19.71 -3.93
N ILE A 19 2.18 19.31 -2.65
CA ILE A 19 3.32 19.17 -1.74
C ILE A 19 4.37 18.20 -2.29
N ARG A 20 3.97 17.07 -2.87
CA ARG A 20 4.90 16.12 -3.49
C ARG A 20 5.64 16.75 -4.67
N ILE A 21 4.91 17.42 -5.55
CA ILE A 21 5.48 18.08 -6.72
C ILE A 21 6.49 19.15 -6.27
N GLU A 22 6.12 20.01 -5.34
CA GLU A 22 7.04 21.06 -4.83
C GLU A 22 8.30 20.45 -4.21
N LYS A 23 8.14 19.41 -3.39
CA LYS A 23 9.25 18.78 -2.67
C LYS A 23 10.16 17.96 -3.59
N GLU A 24 9.58 17.11 -4.45
CA GLU A 24 10.32 16.04 -5.13
C GLU A 24 10.62 16.35 -6.60
N VAL A 25 9.76 17.11 -7.27
CA VAL A 25 9.93 17.49 -8.67
C VAL A 25 10.61 18.85 -8.78
N ASN A 26 10.03 19.86 -8.16
CA ASN A 26 10.53 21.25 -8.22
C ASN A 26 11.71 21.52 -7.28
N GLN A 27 11.93 20.64 -6.29
CA GLN A 27 12.95 20.79 -5.25
C GLN A 27 12.88 22.16 -4.54
N SER A 28 11.67 22.68 -4.40
CA SER A 28 11.40 23.98 -3.77
C SER A 28 11.78 23.95 -2.28
N PRO A 29 12.24 25.08 -1.73
CA PRO A 29 12.49 25.19 -0.29
C PRO A 29 11.17 25.12 0.51
N LYS A 30 11.25 24.66 1.75
CA LYS A 30 10.11 24.69 2.70
C LYS A 30 9.73 26.15 3.05
N PRO A 31 8.45 26.42 3.41
CA PRO A 31 7.33 25.48 3.53
C PRO A 31 6.67 25.20 2.18
N TRP A 32 6.26 23.93 1.94
CA TRP A 32 5.56 23.54 0.72
C TRP A 32 4.04 23.74 0.79
N THR A 33 3.52 24.10 1.96
CA THR A 33 2.09 24.29 2.23
C THR A 33 1.90 25.31 3.36
N THR A 34 0.75 25.94 3.38
CA THR A 34 0.30 26.77 4.51
C THR A 34 -0.57 26.00 5.50
N ASP A 35 -0.96 24.78 5.18
CA ASP A 35 -1.78 23.91 6.04
C ASP A 35 -0.95 23.39 7.22
N PRO A 36 -1.30 23.76 8.48
CA PRO A 36 -0.53 23.36 9.65
C PRO A 36 -0.53 21.86 9.92
N ILE A 37 -1.56 21.12 9.46
CA ILE A 37 -1.64 19.68 9.62
C ILE A 37 -0.61 19.00 8.72
N PHE A 38 -0.53 19.41 7.45
CA PHE A 38 0.48 18.90 6.53
C PHE A 38 1.91 19.32 6.89
N GLN A 39 2.06 20.49 7.51
CA GLN A 39 3.38 20.94 7.98
C GLN A 39 3.93 20.10 9.13
N THR A 40 3.07 19.55 9.99
CA THR A 40 3.45 18.91 11.27
C THR A 40 3.26 17.39 11.31
N HIS A 41 2.48 16.83 10.37
CA HIS A 41 2.15 15.40 10.38
C HIS A 41 2.51 14.73 9.06
N LYS A 42 3.01 13.49 9.13
CA LYS A 42 3.30 12.67 7.95
C LYS A 42 2.04 12.02 7.40
N PHE A 43 1.87 12.16 6.09
CA PHE A 43 0.86 11.47 5.28
C PHE A 43 1.55 10.68 4.17
N CYS A 44 0.95 9.55 3.75
CA CYS A 44 1.36 8.87 2.53
C CYS A 44 1.18 9.78 1.31
N ASN A 45 1.83 9.45 0.21
CA ASN A 45 1.53 10.12 -1.06
C ASN A 45 0.11 9.78 -1.51
N VAL A 46 -0.45 10.62 -2.37
CA VAL A 46 -1.77 10.36 -2.99
C VAL A 46 -1.72 9.02 -3.72
N PHE A 47 -0.68 8.82 -4.52
CA PHE A 47 -0.42 7.58 -5.23
C PHE A 47 0.67 6.77 -4.54
N ARG A 48 0.38 5.52 -4.25
CA ARG A 48 1.34 4.60 -3.63
C ARG A 48 2.62 4.43 -4.44
N GLU A 49 2.53 4.54 -5.77
CA GLU A 49 3.68 4.46 -6.68
C GLU A 49 4.75 5.53 -6.41
N ASP A 50 4.37 6.62 -5.73
CA ASP A 50 5.28 7.70 -5.35
C ASP A 50 5.89 7.52 -3.95
N ASP A 51 5.47 6.52 -3.19
CA ASP A 51 6.06 6.23 -1.89
C ASP A 51 7.47 5.64 -2.03
N ARG A 52 8.40 6.09 -1.19
CA ARG A 52 9.83 5.76 -1.26
C ARG A 52 10.09 4.24 -1.38
N ASN A 53 9.43 3.42 -0.55
CA ASN A 53 9.63 1.97 -0.57
C ASN A 53 9.04 1.34 -1.83
N THR A 54 7.92 1.86 -2.33
CA THR A 54 7.30 1.36 -3.57
C THR A 54 8.12 1.75 -4.80
N ARG A 55 8.66 2.97 -4.84
CA ARG A 55 9.62 3.37 -5.90
C ARG A 55 10.82 2.44 -5.94
N TRP A 56 11.42 2.18 -4.77
CA TRP A 56 12.57 1.27 -4.70
C TRP A 56 12.20 -0.14 -5.18
N LEU A 57 11.07 -0.70 -4.71
CA LEU A 57 10.56 -2.00 -5.17
C LEU A 57 10.34 -2.02 -6.68
N ARG A 58 9.71 -0.97 -7.22
CA ARG A 58 9.49 -0.84 -8.65
C ARG A 58 10.81 -0.90 -9.42
N GLU A 59 11.76 -0.07 -9.08
CA GLU A 59 13.01 0.11 -9.82
C GLU A 59 13.94 -1.09 -9.71
N ASN A 60 13.95 -1.79 -8.57
CA ASN A 60 14.94 -2.83 -8.28
C ASN A 60 14.42 -4.27 -8.36
N VAL A 61 13.10 -4.46 -8.32
CA VAL A 61 12.49 -5.81 -8.33
C VAL A 61 11.40 -5.92 -9.38
N ARG A 62 10.39 -5.02 -9.33
CA ARG A 62 9.20 -5.13 -10.16
C ARG A 62 9.47 -4.91 -11.64
N GLU A 63 10.15 -3.82 -12.01
CA GLU A 63 10.47 -3.56 -13.43
C GLU A 63 11.52 -4.53 -14.00
N PRO A 64 12.62 -4.85 -13.27
CA PRO A 64 13.56 -5.88 -13.76
C PRO A 64 12.92 -7.26 -13.97
N LEU A 65 11.90 -7.62 -13.19
CA LEU A 65 11.19 -8.90 -13.29
C LEU A 65 9.80 -8.76 -13.94
N ARG A 66 9.47 -7.62 -14.55
CA ARG A 66 8.10 -7.30 -15.01
C ARG A 66 7.45 -8.40 -15.84
N ASN A 67 8.22 -9.04 -16.71
CA ASN A 67 7.76 -10.10 -17.61
C ASN A 67 8.25 -11.52 -17.18
N ASP A 68 8.76 -11.64 -15.96
CA ASP A 68 9.28 -12.88 -15.42
C ASP A 68 8.30 -13.47 -14.38
N PRO A 69 8.05 -14.78 -14.35
CA PRO A 69 7.26 -15.43 -13.31
C PRO A 69 7.70 -15.15 -11.88
N ASP A 70 8.98 -14.87 -11.68
CA ASP A 70 9.54 -14.59 -10.35
C ASP A 70 9.11 -13.21 -9.79
N VAL A 71 8.49 -12.32 -10.60
CA VAL A 71 7.97 -11.02 -10.15
C VAL A 71 6.99 -11.18 -9.00
N LEU A 72 6.14 -12.21 -9.01
CA LEU A 72 5.18 -12.49 -7.94
C LEU A 72 5.91 -12.66 -6.59
N MET A 73 6.87 -13.58 -6.54
CA MET A 73 7.60 -13.83 -5.29
C MET A 73 8.56 -12.71 -4.94
N GLY A 74 9.14 -12.04 -5.91
CA GLY A 74 9.95 -10.84 -5.67
C GLY A 74 9.17 -9.76 -4.90
N ILE A 75 7.94 -9.48 -5.31
CA ILE A 75 7.04 -8.54 -4.63
C ILE A 75 6.64 -9.06 -3.24
N VAL A 76 6.22 -10.33 -3.14
CA VAL A 76 5.86 -10.98 -1.86
C VAL A 76 6.99 -10.85 -0.85
N ILE A 77 8.19 -11.25 -1.23
CA ILE A 77 9.37 -11.22 -0.35
C ILE A 77 9.67 -9.79 0.10
N PHE A 78 9.70 -8.82 -0.81
CA PHE A 78 9.93 -7.42 -0.41
C PHE A 78 8.87 -6.91 0.54
N ARG A 79 7.58 -7.15 0.28
CA ARG A 79 6.49 -6.63 1.11
C ARG A 79 6.45 -7.22 2.51
N TRP A 80 6.96 -8.42 2.71
CA TRP A 80 7.14 -8.96 4.06
C TRP A 80 8.09 -8.14 4.92
N PHE A 81 9.15 -7.60 4.35
CA PHE A 81 10.11 -6.74 5.06
C PHE A 81 9.78 -5.26 4.93
N ASN A 82 9.38 -4.84 3.75
CA ASN A 82 9.03 -3.46 3.35
C ASN A 82 10.03 -2.42 3.84
N LEU A 83 11.31 -2.72 3.74
CA LEU A 83 12.44 -1.91 4.15
C LEU A 83 13.54 -1.97 3.09
N ILE A 84 14.02 -0.80 2.63
CA ILE A 84 14.97 -0.69 1.52
C ILE A 84 16.28 -1.39 1.85
N GLU A 85 16.83 -1.19 3.01
CA GLU A 85 18.12 -1.76 3.44
C GLU A 85 18.09 -3.30 3.43
N THR A 86 16.98 -3.89 3.82
CA THR A 86 16.74 -5.34 3.70
C THR A 86 16.54 -5.72 2.24
N GLY A 87 15.82 -4.90 1.48
CA GLY A 87 15.64 -5.09 0.04
C GLY A 87 16.95 -5.15 -0.73
N GLU A 88 17.89 -4.25 -0.45
CA GLU A 88 19.24 -4.23 -1.03
C GLU A 88 20.02 -5.52 -0.70
N THR A 89 19.91 -5.98 0.54
CA THR A 89 20.53 -7.24 0.97
C THR A 89 19.97 -8.44 0.20
N LEU A 90 18.65 -8.53 0.09
CA LEU A 90 17.96 -9.59 -0.65
C LEU A 90 18.35 -9.56 -2.14
N LEU A 91 18.43 -8.36 -2.74
CA LEU A 91 18.83 -8.17 -4.14
C LEU A 91 20.28 -8.63 -4.38
N LYS A 92 21.19 -8.18 -3.53
CA LYS A 92 22.62 -8.55 -3.60
C LYS A 92 22.84 -10.06 -3.60
N HIS A 93 22.04 -10.79 -2.84
CA HIS A 93 22.13 -12.24 -2.71
C HIS A 93 21.16 -13.00 -3.63
N LYS A 94 20.50 -12.32 -4.58
CA LYS A 94 19.56 -12.89 -5.56
C LYS A 94 18.36 -13.62 -4.92
N LEU A 95 17.99 -13.25 -3.70
CA LEU A 95 16.96 -13.95 -2.90
C LEU A 95 15.53 -13.68 -3.39
N TYR A 96 15.32 -12.78 -4.33
CA TYR A 96 14.02 -12.57 -4.99
C TYR A 96 13.68 -13.66 -6.01
N THR A 97 14.70 -14.27 -6.63
CA THR A 97 14.54 -15.29 -7.68
C THR A 97 15.06 -16.67 -7.25
N LEU A 98 15.97 -16.70 -6.30
CA LEU A 98 16.60 -17.92 -5.75
C LEU A 98 16.49 -17.90 -4.24
N TRP A 99 15.25 -18.03 -3.73
CA TRP A 99 15.01 -17.97 -2.29
C TRP A 99 15.71 -19.09 -1.54
N ASP A 100 16.53 -18.71 -0.59
CA ASP A 100 17.18 -19.56 0.41
C ASP A 100 16.93 -18.98 1.81
N SER A 101 16.10 -19.65 2.57
CA SER A 101 15.67 -19.23 3.91
C SER A 101 16.83 -19.15 4.91
N ALA A 102 17.80 -20.07 4.83
CA ALA A 102 18.96 -20.07 5.72
C ALA A 102 19.92 -18.91 5.40
N LEU A 103 20.20 -18.68 4.12
CA LEU A 103 21.01 -17.54 3.67
C LEU A 103 20.32 -16.21 4.02
N ALA A 104 18.99 -16.11 3.85
CA ALA A 104 18.22 -14.93 4.25
C ALA A 104 18.38 -14.64 5.75
N ASP A 105 18.30 -15.65 6.62
CA ASP A 105 18.55 -15.49 8.05
C ASP A 105 19.95 -14.96 8.34
N GLN A 106 20.94 -15.59 7.76
CA GLN A 106 22.35 -15.23 7.96
C GLN A 106 22.65 -13.78 7.58
N MET A 107 22.05 -13.30 6.48
CA MET A 107 22.33 -11.97 5.95
C MET A 107 21.48 -10.87 6.59
N ILE A 108 20.27 -11.17 7.04
CA ILE A 108 19.32 -10.18 7.56
C ILE A 108 19.43 -10.04 9.08
N ARG A 109 19.57 -11.14 9.82
CA ARG A 109 19.56 -11.14 11.29
C ARG A 109 20.58 -10.21 11.96
N PRO A 110 21.82 -10.04 11.43
CA PRO A 110 22.79 -9.11 12.02
C PRO A 110 22.46 -7.63 11.81
N GLN A 111 21.49 -7.29 10.95
CA GLN A 111 21.15 -5.89 10.69
C GLN A 111 20.45 -5.25 11.90
N PRO A 112 20.74 -3.98 12.22
CA PRO A 112 20.14 -3.31 13.37
C PRO A 112 18.63 -3.09 13.21
N LYS A 113 18.17 -3.01 11.96
CA LYS A 113 16.76 -2.94 11.58
C LYS A 113 16.58 -3.65 10.25
N TRP A 114 15.61 -4.56 10.16
CA TRP A 114 15.39 -5.39 8.98
C TRP A 114 13.91 -5.45 8.54
N ILE A 115 13.00 -4.75 9.25
CA ILE A 115 11.58 -4.69 8.94
C ILE A 115 11.04 -3.27 9.14
N THR A 116 10.09 -2.88 8.32
CA THR A 116 9.36 -1.62 8.53
C THR A 116 8.59 -1.61 9.85
N SER A 117 8.47 -0.42 10.45
CA SER A 117 7.55 -0.18 11.57
C SER A 117 6.11 0.09 11.12
N ALA A 118 5.88 0.26 9.82
CA ALA A 118 4.57 0.60 9.27
C ALA A 118 3.59 -0.59 9.29
N TYR A 119 4.11 -1.82 9.17
CA TYR A 119 3.28 -3.03 9.11
C TYR A 119 3.24 -3.77 10.44
N VAL A 120 2.05 -4.24 10.80
CA VAL A 120 1.87 -5.16 11.93
C VAL A 120 1.95 -6.59 11.41
N ILE A 121 3.16 -7.15 11.45
CA ILE A 121 3.39 -8.53 11.00
C ILE A 121 3.24 -9.48 12.19
N LYS A 122 2.39 -10.49 12.02
CA LYS A 122 2.23 -11.60 12.96
C LYS A 122 3.21 -12.72 12.61
N SER A 123 3.65 -13.45 13.61
CA SER A 123 4.49 -14.65 13.46
C SER A 123 3.82 -15.85 14.13
N PRO A 124 4.10 -17.08 13.70
CA PRO A 124 3.68 -18.27 14.41
C PRO A 124 4.16 -18.27 15.86
N ASN A 125 3.41 -18.90 16.76
CA ASN A 125 3.79 -19.04 18.17
C ASN A 125 5.18 -19.69 18.28
N GLY A 126 6.02 -19.10 19.10
CA GLY A 126 7.38 -19.59 19.32
C GLY A 126 8.42 -19.10 18.30
N TYR A 127 8.01 -18.36 17.26
CA TYR A 127 8.93 -17.76 16.28
C TYR A 127 9.15 -16.28 16.55
N ASP A 128 10.40 -15.83 16.45
CA ASP A 128 10.66 -14.40 16.29
C ASP A 128 10.13 -13.92 14.93
N LYS A 129 10.05 -12.61 14.76
CA LYS A 129 9.48 -12.04 13.53
C LYS A 129 10.22 -12.44 12.25
N LEU A 130 11.55 -12.50 12.28
CA LEU A 130 12.34 -12.87 11.10
C LEU A 130 12.12 -14.32 10.74
N THR A 131 12.16 -15.21 11.74
CA THR A 131 11.87 -16.63 11.54
C THR A 131 10.45 -16.84 11.01
N GLY A 132 9.48 -16.10 11.55
CA GLY A 132 8.08 -16.18 11.09
C GLY A 132 7.89 -15.70 9.64
N ILE A 133 8.55 -14.63 9.23
CA ILE A 133 8.53 -14.12 7.86
C ILE A 133 9.12 -15.16 6.90
N ARG A 134 10.30 -15.67 7.21
CA ARG A 134 10.97 -16.69 6.40
C ARG A 134 10.10 -17.94 6.25
N TRP A 135 9.53 -18.40 7.37
CA TRP A 135 8.61 -19.53 7.35
C TRP A 135 7.39 -19.26 6.45
N ALA A 136 6.79 -18.09 6.50
CA ALA A 136 5.65 -17.75 5.63
C ALA A 136 6.03 -17.73 4.15
N ILE A 137 7.21 -17.24 3.81
CA ILE A 137 7.73 -17.28 2.44
C ILE A 137 7.98 -18.73 2.01
N ASP A 138 8.57 -19.55 2.89
CA ASP A 138 8.85 -20.97 2.64
C ASP A 138 7.55 -21.77 2.34
N GLN A 139 6.40 -21.38 2.95
CA GLN A 139 5.10 -22.01 2.65
C GLN A 139 4.60 -21.65 1.23
N MET A 140 4.91 -20.48 0.73
CA MET A 140 4.47 -20.03 -0.60
C MET A 140 5.42 -20.44 -1.72
N TRP A 141 6.71 -20.53 -1.43
CA TRP A 141 7.76 -20.72 -2.44
C TRP A 141 7.56 -21.94 -3.34
N PRO A 142 7.18 -23.14 -2.83
CA PRO A 142 6.92 -24.31 -3.67
C PRO A 142 5.76 -24.09 -4.67
N ALA A 143 4.73 -23.36 -4.27
CA ALA A 143 3.53 -23.12 -5.08
C ALA A 143 3.70 -21.96 -6.09
N ARG A 144 4.81 -21.22 -6.10
CA ARG A 144 4.98 -19.95 -6.82
C ARG A 144 4.67 -20.01 -8.32
N LYS A 145 5.06 -21.10 -8.99
CA LYS A 145 4.85 -21.24 -10.44
C LYS A 145 3.36 -21.46 -10.78
N ASP A 146 2.66 -22.21 -9.97
CA ASP A 146 1.24 -22.49 -10.17
C ASP A 146 0.40 -21.27 -9.77
N LEU A 147 0.79 -20.57 -8.69
CA LEU A 147 0.21 -19.28 -8.32
C LEU A 147 0.34 -18.25 -9.44
N TYR A 148 1.52 -18.07 -9.98
CA TYR A 148 1.76 -17.17 -11.09
C TYR A 148 0.84 -17.49 -12.29
N LYS A 149 0.81 -18.76 -12.76
CA LYS A 149 -0.03 -19.17 -13.88
C LYS A 149 -1.52 -18.94 -13.59
N THR A 150 -1.95 -19.25 -12.37
CA THR A 150 -3.34 -19.07 -11.95
C THR A 150 -3.71 -17.58 -11.99
N MET A 151 -2.90 -16.69 -11.37
CA MET A 151 -3.19 -15.27 -11.35
C MET A 151 -3.21 -14.65 -12.73
N LEU A 152 -2.26 -15.02 -13.59
CA LEU A 152 -2.21 -14.56 -14.98
C LEU A 152 -3.49 -14.94 -15.75
N SER A 153 -4.09 -16.10 -15.45
CA SER A 153 -5.33 -16.55 -16.10
C SER A 153 -6.60 -15.89 -15.55
N LEU A 154 -6.57 -15.46 -14.29
CA LEU A 154 -7.76 -14.91 -13.61
C LEU A 154 -8.13 -13.50 -14.07
N LYS A 155 -7.16 -12.69 -14.46
CA LYS A 155 -7.35 -11.27 -14.84
C LYS A 155 -8.24 -10.50 -13.86
N SER A 156 -8.08 -10.73 -12.57
CA SER A 156 -8.88 -10.12 -11.50
C SER A 156 -8.04 -9.90 -10.24
N LEU A 157 -8.04 -8.66 -9.76
CA LEU A 157 -7.40 -8.28 -8.50
C LEU A 157 -8.06 -9.01 -7.33
N GLN A 158 -9.40 -9.03 -7.29
CA GLN A 158 -10.16 -9.67 -6.20
C GLN A 158 -9.89 -11.17 -6.12
N LYS A 159 -10.00 -11.91 -7.23
CA LYS A 159 -9.77 -13.35 -7.23
C LYS A 159 -8.33 -13.70 -6.88
N SER A 160 -7.37 -12.91 -7.36
CA SER A 160 -5.95 -13.07 -7.01
C SER A 160 -5.69 -12.79 -5.53
N TRP A 161 -6.34 -11.77 -4.97
CA TRP A 161 -6.31 -11.47 -3.54
C TRP A 161 -6.93 -12.62 -2.71
N ASP A 162 -8.06 -13.19 -3.15
CA ASP A 162 -8.72 -14.30 -2.49
C ASP A 162 -7.78 -15.51 -2.34
N ILE A 163 -6.98 -15.80 -3.38
CA ILE A 163 -6.00 -16.90 -3.34
C ILE A 163 -4.84 -16.56 -2.40
N LEU A 164 -4.28 -15.35 -2.49
CA LEU A 164 -3.12 -14.98 -1.66
C LEU A 164 -3.43 -14.99 -0.18
N LYS A 165 -4.59 -14.52 0.23
CA LYS A 165 -4.94 -14.42 1.66
C LYS A 165 -5.10 -15.78 2.36
N GLU A 166 -5.23 -16.88 1.60
CA GLU A 166 -5.30 -18.23 2.15
C GLU A 166 -3.92 -18.76 2.60
N PHE A 167 -2.83 -18.13 2.15
CA PHE A 167 -1.51 -18.52 2.63
C PHE A 167 -1.28 -18.10 4.09
N PRO A 168 -0.58 -18.94 4.86
CA PRO A 168 -0.34 -18.68 6.26
C PRO A 168 0.26 -17.28 6.51
N TYR A 169 -0.37 -16.52 7.42
CA TYR A 169 0.03 -15.18 7.83
C TYR A 169 0.01 -14.09 6.74
N MET A 170 -0.31 -14.43 5.49
CA MET A 170 -0.49 -13.43 4.43
C MET A 170 -1.64 -12.47 4.78
N GLY A 171 -2.81 -13.00 5.12
CA GLY A 171 -3.97 -12.22 5.55
C GLY A 171 -4.44 -11.16 4.54
N PRO A 172 -5.60 -10.52 4.80
CA PRO A 172 -6.20 -9.58 3.84
C PRO A 172 -5.32 -8.37 3.52
N PHE A 173 -4.62 -7.83 4.53
CA PHE A 173 -3.77 -6.65 4.35
C PHE A 173 -2.53 -6.98 3.49
N MET A 174 -1.76 -8.00 3.87
CA MET A 174 -0.53 -8.35 3.13
C MET A 174 -0.82 -8.79 1.71
N ALA A 175 -1.88 -9.60 1.51
CA ALA A 175 -2.34 -9.99 0.18
C ALA A 175 -2.67 -8.77 -0.68
N TYR A 176 -3.36 -7.77 -0.10
CA TYR A 176 -3.72 -6.55 -0.83
C TYR A 176 -2.48 -5.70 -1.18
N GLU A 177 -1.51 -5.61 -0.28
CA GLU A 177 -0.24 -4.94 -0.55
C GLU A 177 0.50 -5.56 -1.77
N VAL A 178 0.48 -6.88 -1.89
CA VAL A 178 1.07 -7.61 -3.03
C VAL A 178 0.28 -7.38 -4.32
N ILE A 179 -1.06 -7.49 -4.27
CA ILE A 179 -1.93 -7.32 -5.44
C ILE A 179 -1.80 -5.91 -6.04
N THR A 180 -1.69 -4.88 -5.20
CA THR A 180 -1.53 -3.51 -5.66
C THR A 180 -0.20 -3.26 -6.38
N ASP A 181 0.84 -4.04 -6.10
CA ASP A 181 2.08 -4.01 -6.87
C ASP A 181 1.99 -4.85 -8.17
N LEU A 182 1.38 -6.04 -8.09
CA LEU A 182 1.16 -6.90 -9.26
C LEU A 182 0.28 -6.25 -10.32
N ARG A 183 -0.61 -5.32 -9.93
CA ARG A 183 -1.42 -4.49 -10.81
C ARG A 183 -0.57 -3.77 -11.88
N HIS A 184 0.67 -3.44 -11.56
CA HIS A 184 1.59 -2.75 -12.46
C HIS A 184 2.56 -3.69 -13.18
N THR A 185 2.25 -4.98 -13.27
CA THR A 185 3.01 -6.00 -14.00
C THR A 185 2.10 -6.74 -14.97
N HIS A 186 2.69 -7.47 -15.92
CA HIS A 186 1.94 -8.29 -16.88
C HIS A 186 0.98 -9.31 -16.21
N VAL A 187 1.14 -9.59 -14.92
CA VAL A 187 0.28 -10.53 -14.19
C VAL A 187 -1.13 -9.99 -14.04
N LEU A 188 -1.27 -8.70 -13.70
CA LEU A 188 -2.57 -8.08 -13.39
C LEU A 188 -2.75 -6.68 -14.01
N GLU A 189 -1.90 -6.24 -14.95
CA GLU A 189 -2.06 -4.92 -15.59
C GLU A 189 -3.37 -4.83 -16.41
N ASP A 190 -3.87 -5.97 -16.90
CA ASP A 190 -5.11 -6.09 -17.66
C ASP A 190 -6.26 -6.67 -16.82
N ALA A 191 -6.24 -6.52 -15.48
CA ALA A 191 -7.32 -7.03 -14.65
C ALA A 191 -8.62 -6.25 -14.87
N ASP A 192 -9.74 -6.99 -15.00
CA ASP A 192 -11.06 -6.42 -15.34
C ASP A 192 -11.66 -5.55 -14.22
N ASP A 193 -11.16 -5.72 -12.99
CA ASP A 193 -11.73 -5.12 -11.78
C ASP A 193 -10.90 -3.97 -11.16
N ILE A 194 -9.98 -3.39 -11.92
CA ILE A 194 -9.12 -2.27 -11.48
C ILE A 194 -9.94 -1.06 -11.02
N LEU A 195 -11.03 -0.75 -11.74
CA LEU A 195 -11.92 0.38 -11.47
C LEU A 195 -13.18 0.00 -10.67
N THR A 196 -13.27 -1.26 -10.23
CA THR A 196 -14.47 -1.75 -9.56
C THR A 196 -14.21 -2.46 -8.24
N TRP A 197 -12.95 -2.77 -7.92
CA TRP A 197 -12.62 -3.47 -6.68
C TRP A 197 -11.40 -2.86 -5.95
N ALA A 198 -11.53 -2.78 -4.64
CA ALA A 198 -10.45 -2.55 -3.69
C ALA A 198 -10.74 -3.32 -2.39
N ASN A 199 -9.74 -3.54 -1.54
CA ASN A 199 -9.94 -4.16 -0.23
C ASN A 199 -10.06 -3.09 0.86
N PRO A 200 -11.27 -2.66 1.25
CA PRO A 200 -11.45 -1.59 2.23
C PRO A 200 -11.05 -2.08 3.64
N GLY A 201 -9.87 -1.68 4.07
CA GLY A 201 -9.42 -1.93 5.44
C GLY A 201 -10.16 -1.05 6.46
N PRO A 202 -9.92 -1.28 7.78
CA PRO A 202 -10.58 -0.50 8.84
C PRO A 202 -10.35 1.01 8.75
N GLY A 203 -9.20 1.44 8.23
CA GLY A 203 -8.89 2.85 7.99
C GLY A 203 -9.76 3.44 6.89
N CYS A 204 -9.86 2.74 5.79
CA CYS A 204 -10.70 3.11 4.65
C CYS A 204 -12.19 3.19 5.06
N MET A 205 -12.71 2.18 5.77
CA MET A 205 -14.10 2.19 6.25
C MET A 205 -14.39 3.41 7.15
N ARG A 206 -13.46 3.81 8.03
CA ARG A 206 -13.63 5.04 8.82
C ARG A 206 -13.63 6.29 7.95
N GLY A 207 -12.78 6.37 6.95
CA GLY A 207 -12.76 7.48 5.99
C GLY A 207 -14.10 7.61 5.25
N LEU A 208 -14.62 6.49 4.71
CA LEU A 208 -15.94 6.46 4.08
C LEU A 208 -17.07 6.84 5.06
N ASN A 209 -17.00 6.36 6.31
CA ASN A 209 -17.97 6.76 7.34
C ASN A 209 -17.94 8.27 7.60
N ARG A 210 -16.76 8.90 7.62
CA ARG A 210 -16.64 10.36 7.72
C ARG A 210 -17.24 11.08 6.51
N LEU A 211 -16.98 10.57 5.31
CA LEU A 211 -17.54 11.13 4.07
C LEU A 211 -19.08 11.07 4.04
N HIS A 212 -19.67 10.06 4.67
CA HIS A 212 -21.11 9.88 4.74
C HIS A 212 -21.76 10.40 6.03
N GLY A 213 -21.00 10.94 7.00
CA GLY A 213 -21.52 11.34 8.29
C GLY A 213 -22.05 10.21 9.16
N ARG A 214 -21.55 9.00 8.96
CA ARG A 214 -21.93 7.80 9.72
C ARG A 214 -21.10 7.64 11.00
N GLU A 215 -21.54 6.76 11.88
CA GLU A 215 -20.77 6.34 13.03
C GLU A 215 -19.43 5.70 12.60
N LEU A 216 -18.30 6.16 13.18
CA LEU A 216 -16.95 5.73 12.74
C LEU A 216 -16.67 4.22 12.90
N LYS A 217 -17.36 3.56 13.83
CA LYS A 217 -17.21 2.11 14.08
C LYS A 217 -18.11 1.25 13.19
N TYR A 218 -18.89 1.85 12.28
CA TYR A 218 -19.72 1.09 11.38
C TYR A 218 -18.85 0.28 10.40
N THR A 219 -18.99 -1.04 10.41
CA THR A 219 -18.16 -1.99 9.64
C THR A 219 -18.97 -3.18 9.09
N SER A 220 -20.25 -2.95 8.75
CA SER A 220 -21.11 -4.03 8.25
C SER A 220 -20.52 -4.71 7.01
N ARG A 221 -20.39 -6.04 7.04
CA ARG A 221 -19.96 -6.85 5.90
C ARG A 221 -21.00 -6.89 4.75
N LYS A 222 -22.24 -6.52 5.05
CA LYS A 222 -23.32 -6.46 4.06
C LYS A 222 -23.39 -5.10 3.35
N HIS A 223 -22.56 -4.15 3.77
CA HIS A 223 -22.51 -2.82 3.19
C HIS A 223 -21.71 -2.84 1.88
N ASP A 224 -22.21 -2.13 0.89
CA ASP A 224 -21.55 -2.02 -0.41
C ASP A 224 -20.46 -0.94 -0.40
N TRP A 225 -19.34 -1.27 0.20
CA TRP A 225 -18.14 -0.41 0.24
C TRP A 225 -17.56 -0.13 -1.14
N GLN A 226 -17.75 -1.06 -2.10
CA GLN A 226 -17.21 -0.91 -3.45
C GLN A 226 -17.94 0.21 -4.20
N SER A 227 -19.26 0.27 -4.12
CA SER A 227 -20.03 1.34 -4.74
C SER A 227 -19.63 2.72 -4.21
N GLU A 228 -19.40 2.86 -2.90
CA GLU A 228 -18.95 4.14 -2.32
C GLU A 228 -17.52 4.51 -2.77
N LEU A 229 -16.61 3.55 -2.87
CA LEU A 229 -15.27 3.81 -3.39
C LEU A 229 -15.31 4.20 -4.88
N GLN A 230 -16.18 3.57 -5.67
CA GLN A 230 -16.37 3.95 -7.08
C GLN A 230 -16.93 5.37 -7.22
N GLU A 231 -17.90 5.76 -6.37
CA GLU A 231 -18.43 7.11 -6.32
C GLU A 231 -17.33 8.12 -6.00
N LEU A 232 -16.51 7.84 -4.98
CA LEU A 232 -15.38 8.69 -4.61
C LEU A 232 -14.34 8.78 -5.72
N THR A 233 -13.99 7.64 -6.34
CA THR A 233 -13.03 7.59 -7.46
C THR A 233 -13.49 8.50 -8.61
N ARG A 234 -14.75 8.38 -9.03
CA ARG A 234 -15.33 9.24 -10.07
C ARG A 234 -15.30 10.72 -9.67
N PHE A 235 -15.75 11.04 -8.45
CA PHE A 235 -15.75 12.41 -7.97
C PHE A 235 -14.35 13.04 -8.01
N ILE A 236 -13.33 12.34 -7.52
CA ILE A 236 -11.96 12.85 -7.56
C ILE A 236 -11.47 13.02 -9.00
N ASN A 237 -11.73 12.06 -9.89
CA ASN A 237 -11.32 12.15 -11.28
C ASN A 237 -11.98 13.32 -12.04
N ASP A 238 -13.23 13.64 -11.69
CA ASP A 238 -13.98 14.71 -12.35
C ASP A 238 -13.60 16.11 -11.84
N HIS A 239 -13.05 16.24 -10.62
CA HIS A 239 -12.88 17.54 -9.95
C HIS A 239 -11.45 17.84 -9.51
N SER A 240 -10.51 16.88 -9.55
CA SER A 240 -9.13 17.12 -9.13
C SER A 240 -8.38 18.04 -10.09
N ALA A 241 -7.33 18.68 -9.58
CA ALA A 241 -6.46 19.53 -10.39
C ALA A 241 -5.76 18.72 -11.50
N GLU A 242 -5.43 19.37 -12.62
CA GLU A 242 -4.82 18.73 -13.79
C GLU A 242 -3.50 17.99 -13.50
N TYR A 243 -2.79 18.40 -12.46
CA TYR A 243 -1.56 17.73 -12.05
C TYR A 243 -1.77 16.44 -11.24
N VAL A 244 -3.02 16.12 -10.87
CA VAL A 244 -3.38 14.87 -10.20
C VAL A 244 -3.68 13.82 -11.26
N ARG A 245 -2.99 12.70 -11.21
CA ARG A 245 -3.24 11.57 -12.12
C ARG A 245 -4.63 10.96 -11.88
N PRO A 246 -5.24 10.33 -12.89
CA PRO A 246 -6.50 9.60 -12.70
C PRO A 246 -6.40 8.55 -11.59
N PHE A 247 -7.40 8.52 -10.71
CA PHE A 247 -7.52 7.53 -9.62
C PHE A 247 -8.01 6.19 -10.13
N GLU A 248 -7.44 5.15 -9.59
CA GLU A 248 -8.01 3.81 -9.55
C GLU A 248 -8.67 3.57 -8.17
N MET A 249 -9.37 2.42 -8.03
CA MET A 249 -10.03 2.07 -6.76
C MET A 249 -9.05 1.99 -5.58
N ARG A 250 -7.80 1.58 -5.84
CA ARG A 250 -6.73 1.53 -4.84
C ARG A 250 -6.40 2.92 -4.28
N ASP A 251 -6.42 3.93 -5.13
CA ASP A 251 -6.08 5.30 -4.72
C ASP A 251 -7.18 5.89 -3.85
N ALA A 252 -8.44 5.63 -4.18
CA ALA A 252 -9.59 6.01 -3.35
C ALA A 252 -9.59 5.29 -1.99
N GLU A 253 -9.20 4.00 -1.95
CA GLU A 253 -9.03 3.25 -0.70
C GLU A 253 -7.94 3.90 0.18
N GLY A 254 -6.79 4.22 -0.42
CA GLY A 254 -5.68 4.90 0.25
C GLY A 254 -6.06 6.30 0.74
N LEU A 255 -6.74 7.09 -0.11
CA LEU A 255 -7.29 8.39 0.25
C LEU A 255 -8.15 8.30 1.50
N CYS A 256 -9.10 7.36 1.56
CA CYS A 256 -9.99 7.22 2.72
C CYS A 256 -9.21 6.98 4.02
N CYS A 257 -8.14 6.16 3.98
CA CYS A 257 -7.29 5.92 5.15
C CYS A 257 -6.58 7.20 5.63
N GLU A 258 -6.00 7.95 4.72
CA GLU A 258 -5.23 9.15 5.03
C GLU A 258 -6.17 10.34 5.37
N PHE A 259 -7.33 10.41 4.75
CA PHE A 259 -8.37 11.41 5.06
C PHE A 259 -8.97 11.21 6.46
N ASP A 260 -9.24 9.94 6.89
CA ASP A 260 -9.60 9.66 8.28
C ASP A 260 -8.54 10.20 9.25
N LYS A 261 -7.27 9.98 8.93
CA LYS A 261 -6.14 10.44 9.72
C LYS A 261 -6.06 11.97 9.77
N TYR A 262 -6.26 12.65 8.64
CA TYR A 262 -6.29 14.12 8.56
C TYR A 262 -7.41 14.71 9.41
N LEU A 263 -8.66 14.23 9.22
CA LEU A 263 -9.81 14.69 9.99
C LEU A 263 -9.70 14.39 11.48
N ARG A 264 -9.11 13.27 11.87
CA ARG A 264 -8.84 12.94 13.26
C ARG A 264 -7.93 13.95 13.94
N ILE A 265 -6.90 14.42 13.21
CA ILE A 265 -6.00 15.46 13.71
C ILE A 265 -6.72 16.79 13.80
N GLU A 266 -7.44 17.19 12.75
CA GLU A 266 -8.22 18.42 12.68
C GLU A 266 -9.24 18.53 13.82
N ASN A 267 -9.92 17.44 14.13
CA ASN A 267 -10.93 17.36 15.19
C ASN A 267 -10.34 17.17 16.60
N GLY A 268 -9.02 17.07 16.75
CA GLY A 268 -8.41 16.78 18.06
C GLY A 268 -8.70 15.37 18.60
N GLU A 269 -9.09 14.42 17.75
CA GLU A 269 -9.45 13.03 18.12
C GLU A 269 -8.24 12.11 18.33
N GLY A 270 -7.02 12.63 18.28
CA GLY A 270 -5.76 11.91 18.50
C GLY A 270 -4.61 12.40 17.63
N SER A 271 -3.44 11.76 17.79
CA SER A 271 -2.23 12.08 17.03
C SER A 271 -1.86 10.96 16.04
N THR A 272 -0.99 11.26 15.08
CA THR A 272 -0.37 10.26 14.24
C THR A 272 0.76 9.54 14.99
N ARG A 273 1.06 8.31 14.60
CA ARG A 273 2.23 7.56 15.14
C ARG A 273 3.56 8.24 14.82
N CYS A 274 3.63 8.94 13.68
CA CYS A 274 4.82 9.65 13.24
C CYS A 274 4.48 11.14 13.05
N LYS A 275 5.19 12.00 13.77
CA LYS A 275 5.20 13.43 13.52
C LYS A 275 6.27 13.75 12.48
N TYR A 276 6.09 14.86 11.80
CA TYR A 276 7.10 15.42 10.89
C TYR A 276 8.09 16.23 11.75
N ASP A 277 9.35 15.76 11.82
CA ASP A 277 10.40 16.43 12.59
C ASP A 277 11.22 17.45 11.76
N GLY A 278 10.76 17.72 10.56
CA GLY A 278 11.39 18.70 9.68
C GLY A 278 12.69 18.24 8.99
N CYS A 279 13.21 17.08 9.35
CA CYS A 279 14.54 16.61 8.90
C CYS A 279 14.51 15.42 7.90
N GLN A 280 13.35 15.05 7.38
CA GLN A 280 13.28 13.93 6.42
C GLN A 280 12.60 14.34 5.12
#